data_86a6f40f395c295530d00c17baf61f4e
#
_entry.id   86a6f40f395c295530d00c17baf61f4e
#
_cell.length_a   1.000
_cell.length_b   1.000
_cell.length_c   1.000
_cell.angle_alpha   90.00
_cell.angle_beta   90.00
_cell.angle_gamma   90.00
#
_symmetry.space_group_name_H-M   'P 1'
#
loop_
_entity.id
_entity.type
_entity.pdbx_description
1 polymer ?
#
loop_
_entity_poly.entity_id
_entity_poly.type
_entity_poly.pdbx_seq_one_letter_code
_entity_poly.pdbx_strand_id
1 'polypeptide(L)'
;MKAIGEARPASPPRRRWRSGLAAAAAAVLAASALVAVNAAPAAAATVDPNAWYVLVNRNSGKALDVYGLATNDGARISQWTRNDGANQQWQFVDSGGGYYRLKSRHSGKVLDVHNWSTADGGAIVQWSDHNGTNQQFRLADSDGGHVRLISRHSNKVVEVQGASTADGANIVQYADWNGANQQWQLARVDGGGGPTSPPPTGDPGAGCGRTPTLGNGTHTIQSGGQSRTFILRLPANYNSNTRYRLMFAFHWRGGTMQEISSGGTSGSAWSYYGQQEQSNNSAILVAPQGLGNGWGNAGGEDVTFVDDMIRRIESDLCVNPRQRFALGFSWGGGMSYALACARATVFRAVAVIAGAQISGCSGGTQPIAYFGLHGISDNVLSIGQGRGLRDTFVRNNGCNAQNPPEPAAGSRTHITTAYSGCRAGYPVQWAAFDNGHMPGPVDGTYAESGITTWTKGEIWRFFAQFS
;
A
#
# COMPACT_ATOMS: atom_id res chain seq x y z
N MET A 1 26.68 -64.84 -44.67
CA MET A 1 27.02 -66.17 -44.17
C MET A 1 26.36 -66.36 -42.82
N LYS A 2 25.49 -67.40 -42.76
CA LYS A 2 25.04 -68.20 -41.63
C LYS A 2 24.74 -67.49 -40.32
N ALA A 3 23.48 -67.29 -39.89
CA ALA A 3 22.41 -68.25 -39.56
C ALA A 3 22.66 -69.02 -38.25
N ILE A 4 21.56 -69.15 -37.53
CA ILE A 4 21.19 -70.18 -36.50
C ILE A 4 21.36 -69.63 -35.05
N GLY A 5 20.44 -69.72 -34.14
CA GLY A 5 19.10 -70.27 -34.09
C GLY A 5 18.71 -70.42 -32.60
N GLU A 6 17.45 -70.18 -32.32
CA GLU A 6 16.56 -70.81 -31.32
C GLU A 6 17.12 -71.47 -30.05
N ALA A 7 16.48 -71.13 -28.87
CA ALA A 7 15.46 -71.99 -28.30
C ALA A 7 15.03 -71.53 -26.90
N ARG A 8 13.70 -71.45 -26.70
CA ARG A 8 13.04 -71.62 -25.39
C ARG A 8 13.04 -73.09 -25.03
N PRO A 9 12.94 -73.46 -23.75
CA PRO A 9 11.65 -73.86 -23.22
C PRO A 9 11.41 -73.71 -21.68
N ALA A 10 10.13 -73.64 -21.38
CA ALA A 10 9.29 -74.39 -20.41
C ALA A 10 9.41 -74.19 -18.89
N SER A 11 8.29 -73.74 -18.31
CA SER A 11 7.86 -74.03 -16.94
C SER A 11 7.46 -75.52 -16.78
N PRO A 12 7.44 -76.11 -15.56
CA PRO A 12 6.34 -76.11 -14.57
C PRO A 12 6.84 -76.49 -13.14
N PRO A 13 6.01 -76.93 -12.16
CA PRO A 13 4.63 -76.84 -11.86
C PRO A 13 4.30 -76.42 -10.39
N ARG A 14 3.00 -76.20 -10.15
CA ARG A 14 2.36 -75.97 -8.84
C ARG A 14 2.53 -77.13 -7.85
N ARG A 15 2.70 -76.82 -6.55
CA ARG A 15 2.28 -77.74 -5.48
C ARG A 15 1.51 -76.91 -4.39
N ARG A 16 0.26 -77.31 -4.20
CA ARG A 16 -0.56 -76.98 -3.05
C ARG A 16 -0.09 -77.75 -1.83
N TRP A 17 -0.06 -77.10 -0.66
CA TRP A 17 -0.37 -77.80 0.59
C TRP A 17 -1.12 -76.80 1.55
N ARG A 18 -2.14 -77.36 2.14
CA ARG A 18 -3.11 -76.73 3.05
C ARG A 18 -2.63 -76.87 4.51
N SER A 19 -3.30 -76.08 5.35
CA SER A 19 -3.49 -76.10 6.80
C SER A 19 -2.56 -75.13 7.53
N GLY A 20 -3.00 -74.11 8.20
CA GLY A 20 -4.05 -73.96 9.19
C GLY A 20 -3.42 -73.47 10.49
N LEU A 21 -3.74 -72.31 10.94
CA LEU A 21 -3.91 -72.01 12.36
C LEU A 21 -4.18 -70.50 12.57
N ALA A 22 -5.18 -70.24 13.30
CA ALA A 22 -5.67 -68.92 13.67
C ALA A 22 -4.70 -68.23 14.64
N ALA A 23 -4.49 -66.91 14.42
CA ALA A 23 -4.00 -66.01 15.44
C ALA A 23 -4.65 -64.65 15.32
N ALA A 24 -5.16 -64.16 16.41
CA ALA A 24 -5.98 -62.99 16.58
C ALA A 24 -5.37 -61.70 16.03
N ALA A 25 -6.07 -61.00 15.18
CA ALA A 25 -5.75 -59.63 14.79
C ALA A 25 -6.44 -58.68 15.77
N ALA A 26 -5.66 -58.05 16.63
CA ALA A 26 -6.10 -56.89 17.40
C ALA A 26 -6.24 -55.69 16.45
N ALA A 27 -7.48 -55.29 16.14
CA ALA A 27 -7.75 -54.06 15.39
C ALA A 27 -7.49 -52.88 16.30
N VAL A 28 -6.43 -52.13 16.08
CA VAL A 28 -6.25 -50.78 16.60
C VAL A 28 -7.03 -49.84 15.66
N LEU A 29 -8.23 -49.47 16.10
CA LEU A 29 -9.00 -48.38 15.52
C LEU A 29 -8.33 -47.07 15.94
N ALA A 30 -7.49 -46.49 15.07
CA ALA A 30 -7.07 -45.12 15.19
C ALA A 30 -8.28 -44.24 14.81
N ALA A 31 -8.96 -43.73 15.83
CA ALA A 31 -9.97 -42.69 15.67
C ALA A 31 -9.26 -41.40 15.24
N SER A 32 -9.23 -41.12 13.94
CA SER A 32 -8.87 -39.81 13.42
C SER A 32 -10.00 -38.85 13.78
N ALA A 33 -9.84 -38.12 14.88
CA ALA A 33 -10.67 -36.96 15.17
C ALA A 33 -10.42 -35.91 14.10
N LEU A 34 -11.29 -35.82 13.08
CA LEU A 34 -11.41 -34.62 12.28
C LEU A 34 -11.82 -33.47 13.20
N VAL A 35 -10.85 -32.67 13.61
CA VAL A 35 -11.14 -31.34 14.14
C VAL A 35 -11.69 -30.54 12.96
N ALA A 36 -13.00 -30.46 12.83
CA ALA A 36 -13.64 -29.47 11.99
C ALA A 36 -13.24 -28.10 12.57
N VAL A 37 -12.23 -27.47 11.97
CA VAL A 37 -11.97 -26.06 12.17
C VAL A 37 -13.20 -25.35 11.61
N ASN A 38 -14.14 -25.00 12.47
CA ASN A 38 -15.17 -24.03 12.12
C ASN A 38 -14.42 -22.71 11.84
N ALA A 39 -14.07 -22.48 10.57
CA ALA A 39 -13.74 -21.15 10.11
C ALA A 39 -14.99 -20.31 10.37
N ALA A 40 -14.92 -19.39 11.32
CA ALA A 40 -15.96 -18.38 11.48
C ALA A 40 -16.19 -17.75 10.10
N PRO A 41 -17.45 -17.56 9.68
CA PRO A 41 -17.72 -16.89 8.41
C PRO A 41 -17.01 -15.55 8.46
N ALA A 42 -16.18 -15.28 7.44
CA ALA A 42 -15.56 -13.97 7.29
C ALA A 42 -16.67 -12.92 7.37
N ALA A 43 -16.52 -11.94 8.23
CA ALA A 43 -17.50 -10.88 8.36
C ALA A 43 -17.67 -10.25 6.98
N ALA A 44 -18.93 -10.20 6.48
CA ALA A 44 -19.23 -9.62 5.18
C ALA A 44 -18.65 -8.21 5.07
N ALA A 45 -18.06 -7.87 3.93
CA ALA A 45 -17.48 -6.54 3.70
C ALA A 45 -18.51 -5.47 4.01
N THR A 46 -18.28 -4.69 5.05
CA THR A 46 -19.16 -3.59 5.45
C THR A 46 -18.73 -2.33 4.70
N VAL A 47 -19.67 -1.71 4.00
CA VAL A 47 -19.46 -0.41 3.34
C VAL A 47 -20.10 0.70 4.17
N ASP A 48 -19.43 1.84 4.25
CA ASP A 48 -19.99 3.06 4.83
C ASP A 48 -20.77 3.80 3.72
N PRO A 49 -22.10 3.93 3.85
CA PRO A 49 -22.93 4.57 2.82
C PRO A 49 -22.65 6.06 2.64
N ASN A 50 -21.93 6.69 3.58
CA ASN A 50 -21.51 8.09 3.50
C ASN A 50 -20.14 8.25 2.83
N ALA A 51 -19.44 7.18 2.53
CA ALA A 51 -18.12 7.21 1.93
C ALA A 51 -18.14 7.02 0.41
N TRP A 52 -17.12 7.55 -0.24
CA TRP A 52 -16.82 7.27 -1.63
C TRP A 52 -15.74 6.19 -1.73
N TYR A 53 -15.83 5.34 -2.73
CA TYR A 53 -14.91 4.22 -2.95
C TYR A 53 -14.44 4.21 -4.40
N VAL A 54 -13.18 3.85 -4.61
CA VAL A 54 -12.67 3.40 -5.90
C VAL A 54 -12.66 1.87 -5.86
N LEU A 55 -13.30 1.25 -6.84
CA LEU A 55 -13.32 -0.20 -6.98
C LEU A 55 -12.15 -0.60 -7.87
N VAL A 56 -11.14 -1.27 -7.30
CA VAL A 56 -9.92 -1.67 -8.01
C VAL A 56 -9.99 -3.16 -8.34
N ASN A 57 -9.91 -3.47 -9.63
CA ASN A 57 -9.98 -4.85 -10.11
C ASN A 57 -8.73 -5.64 -9.71
N ARG A 58 -8.92 -6.84 -9.15
CA ARG A 58 -7.82 -7.70 -8.66
C ARG A 58 -6.87 -8.15 -9.77
N ASN A 59 -7.40 -8.42 -10.97
CA ASN A 59 -6.62 -8.93 -12.10
C ASN A 59 -5.75 -7.84 -12.72
N SER A 60 -6.30 -6.64 -12.91
CA SER A 60 -5.65 -5.57 -13.66
C SER A 60 -5.04 -4.47 -12.80
N GLY A 61 -5.45 -4.35 -11.53
CA GLY A 61 -5.10 -3.22 -10.67
C GLY A 61 -5.75 -1.90 -11.08
N LYS A 62 -6.68 -1.91 -12.06
CA LYS A 62 -7.34 -0.71 -12.60
C LYS A 62 -8.67 -0.43 -11.91
N ALA A 63 -9.11 0.82 -11.97
CA ALA A 63 -10.33 1.32 -11.34
C ALA A 63 -11.57 1.13 -12.24
N LEU A 64 -12.72 0.87 -11.63
CA LEU A 64 -14.04 0.97 -12.27
C LEU A 64 -14.31 2.42 -12.64
N ASP A 65 -14.57 2.72 -13.90
CA ASP A 65 -14.50 4.06 -14.50
C ASP A 65 -15.70 4.37 -15.38
N VAL A 66 -16.27 5.57 -15.25
CA VAL A 66 -17.22 6.09 -16.24
C VAL A 66 -16.43 6.59 -17.44
N TYR A 67 -16.47 5.83 -18.53
CA TYR A 67 -15.65 6.08 -19.70
C TYR A 67 -15.86 7.47 -20.29
N GLY A 68 -14.76 8.15 -20.57
CA GLY A 68 -14.76 9.45 -21.24
C GLY A 68 -15.44 10.57 -20.46
N LEU A 69 -15.57 10.47 -19.13
CA LEU A 69 -16.26 11.45 -18.28
C LEU A 69 -17.72 11.69 -18.72
N ALA A 70 -18.38 10.70 -19.31
CA ALA A 70 -19.75 10.83 -19.79
C ALA A 70 -20.75 11.04 -18.64
N THR A 71 -21.83 11.79 -18.90
CA THR A 71 -22.88 12.08 -17.92
C THR A 71 -24.28 11.63 -18.36
N ASN A 72 -24.41 11.09 -19.58
CA ASN A 72 -25.69 10.60 -20.13
C ASN A 72 -26.05 9.20 -19.65
N ASP A 73 -27.33 8.85 -19.75
CA ASP A 73 -27.81 7.48 -19.56
C ASP A 73 -27.26 6.58 -20.66
N GLY A 74 -26.95 5.32 -20.31
CA GLY A 74 -26.36 4.33 -21.21
C GLY A 74 -24.87 4.52 -21.45
N ALA A 75 -24.21 5.49 -20.80
CA ALA A 75 -22.79 5.64 -20.92
C ALA A 75 -22.04 4.43 -20.36
N ARG A 76 -21.06 4.00 -21.13
CA ARG A 76 -20.27 2.79 -20.88
C ARG A 76 -19.46 2.89 -19.59
N ILE A 77 -19.46 1.82 -18.83
CA ILE A 77 -18.50 1.62 -17.75
C ILE A 77 -17.31 0.82 -18.29
N SER A 78 -16.12 1.23 -17.91
CA SER A 78 -14.85 0.60 -18.28
C SER A 78 -13.97 0.41 -17.06
N GLN A 79 -12.84 -0.23 -17.24
CA GLN A 79 -11.71 -0.05 -16.32
C GLN A 79 -10.73 0.96 -16.90
N TRP A 80 -10.08 1.71 -16.03
CA TRP A 80 -9.02 2.65 -16.41
C TRP A 80 -7.95 2.69 -15.33
N THR A 81 -6.73 3.09 -15.72
CA THR A 81 -5.65 3.37 -14.75
C THR A 81 -6.18 4.28 -13.65
N ARG A 82 -6.03 3.85 -12.40
CA ARG A 82 -6.56 4.56 -11.23
C ARG A 82 -5.93 5.94 -11.13
N ASN A 83 -6.76 6.97 -11.07
CA ASN A 83 -6.37 8.38 -10.89
C ASN A 83 -7.21 9.08 -9.81
N ASP A 84 -8.10 8.34 -9.14
CA ASP A 84 -9.04 8.84 -8.12
C ASP A 84 -9.91 10.02 -8.60
N GLY A 85 -10.12 10.17 -9.90
CA GLY A 85 -11.05 11.11 -10.50
C GLY A 85 -12.48 10.84 -10.05
N ALA A 86 -13.36 11.85 -10.07
CA ALA A 86 -14.76 11.71 -9.65
C ALA A 86 -15.50 10.61 -10.45
N ASN A 87 -15.10 10.36 -11.70
CA ASN A 87 -15.64 9.30 -12.57
C ASN A 87 -15.20 7.87 -12.18
N GLN A 88 -14.25 7.75 -11.24
CA GLN A 88 -13.81 6.47 -10.65
C GLN A 88 -14.33 6.29 -9.21
N GLN A 89 -15.07 7.28 -8.68
CA GLN A 89 -15.53 7.27 -7.31
C GLN A 89 -17.01 6.91 -7.23
N TRP A 90 -17.32 5.94 -6.37
CA TRP A 90 -18.62 5.34 -6.23
C TRP A 90 -19.09 5.34 -4.78
N GLN A 91 -20.34 5.71 -4.53
CA GLN A 91 -20.99 5.64 -3.22
C GLN A 91 -21.97 4.47 -3.20
N PHE A 92 -21.97 3.72 -2.13
CA PHE A 92 -22.92 2.63 -1.93
C PHE A 92 -24.19 3.17 -1.29
N VAL A 93 -25.26 3.26 -2.06
CA VAL A 93 -26.57 3.70 -1.58
C VAL A 93 -27.37 2.46 -1.19
N ASP A 94 -27.76 2.34 0.08
CA ASP A 94 -28.51 1.19 0.59
C ASP A 94 -29.85 1.03 -0.15
N SER A 95 -30.15 -0.21 -0.53
CA SER A 95 -31.39 -0.59 -1.22
C SER A 95 -32.18 -1.66 -0.44
N GLY A 96 -31.78 -1.91 0.80
CA GLY A 96 -32.36 -2.91 1.70
C GLY A 96 -31.97 -4.35 1.37
N GLY A 97 -32.04 -5.21 2.36
CA GLY A 97 -31.75 -6.64 2.21
C GLY A 97 -30.31 -6.98 1.84
N GLY A 98 -29.33 -6.08 2.16
CA GLY A 98 -27.92 -6.28 1.84
C GLY A 98 -27.55 -5.93 0.40
N TYR A 99 -28.43 -5.20 -0.30
CA TYR A 99 -28.19 -4.71 -1.66
C TYR A 99 -27.89 -3.21 -1.66
N TYR A 100 -27.05 -2.78 -2.60
CA TYR A 100 -26.62 -1.40 -2.78
C TYR A 100 -26.71 -0.99 -4.24
N ARG A 101 -27.02 0.29 -4.50
CA ARG A 101 -26.77 0.94 -5.79
C ARG A 101 -25.44 1.67 -5.71
N LEU A 102 -24.61 1.55 -6.74
CA LEU A 102 -23.31 2.23 -6.80
C LEU A 102 -23.49 3.53 -7.56
N LYS A 103 -23.50 4.67 -6.82
CA LYS A 103 -23.71 6.01 -7.37
C LYS A 103 -22.37 6.63 -7.75
N SER A 104 -22.21 7.06 -8.99
CA SER A 104 -21.04 7.79 -9.47
C SER A 104 -20.98 9.20 -8.89
N ARG A 105 -19.82 9.58 -8.35
CA ARG A 105 -19.58 10.95 -7.86
C ARG A 105 -19.58 11.98 -9.00
N HIS A 106 -19.18 11.57 -10.21
CA HIS A 106 -19.09 12.45 -11.37
C HIS A 106 -20.45 12.81 -11.94
N SER A 107 -21.28 11.80 -12.22
CA SER A 107 -22.53 11.99 -12.94
C SER A 107 -23.79 11.99 -12.05
N GLY A 108 -23.66 11.51 -10.80
CA GLY A 108 -24.80 11.28 -9.91
C GLY A 108 -25.67 10.07 -10.31
N LYS A 109 -25.35 9.40 -11.43
CA LYS A 109 -26.06 8.22 -11.93
C LYS A 109 -25.54 6.96 -11.22
N VAL A 110 -26.27 5.85 -11.39
CA VAL A 110 -25.92 4.58 -10.75
C VAL A 110 -25.49 3.52 -11.76
N LEU A 111 -24.74 2.55 -11.29
CA LEU A 111 -24.36 1.37 -12.04
C LEU A 111 -25.61 0.58 -12.43
N ASP A 112 -25.71 0.13 -13.68
CA ASP A 112 -26.91 -0.47 -14.26
C ASP A 112 -26.56 -1.65 -15.17
N VAL A 113 -27.28 -2.76 -15.01
CA VAL A 113 -27.27 -3.84 -16.01
C VAL A 113 -28.16 -3.42 -17.17
N HIS A 114 -27.54 -3.03 -18.28
CA HIS A 114 -28.20 -2.44 -19.42
C HIS A 114 -29.33 -3.30 -19.98
N ASN A 115 -30.45 -2.66 -20.26
CA ASN A 115 -31.65 -3.31 -20.83
C ASN A 115 -32.13 -4.55 -20.06
N TRP A 116 -31.91 -4.59 -18.74
CA TRP A 116 -32.33 -5.72 -17.91
C TRP A 116 -31.80 -7.08 -18.42
N SER A 117 -30.60 -7.08 -18.99
CA SER A 117 -29.99 -8.30 -19.52
C SER A 117 -29.82 -9.34 -18.42
N THR A 118 -30.06 -10.60 -18.74
CA THR A 118 -29.75 -11.77 -17.90
C THR A 118 -28.63 -12.62 -18.53
N ALA A 119 -28.12 -12.22 -19.71
CA ALA A 119 -27.13 -12.98 -20.44
C ALA A 119 -25.69 -12.72 -19.90
N ASP A 120 -24.81 -13.69 -20.10
CA ASP A 120 -23.37 -13.49 -19.97
C ASP A 120 -22.89 -12.47 -21.02
N GLY A 121 -21.98 -11.58 -20.62
CA GLY A 121 -21.54 -10.48 -21.47
C GLY A 121 -22.51 -9.29 -21.53
N GLY A 122 -23.61 -9.30 -20.76
CA GLY A 122 -24.52 -8.16 -20.65
C GLY A 122 -23.76 -6.91 -20.17
N ALA A 123 -23.91 -5.80 -20.91
CA ALA A 123 -23.17 -4.57 -20.64
C ALA A 123 -23.52 -3.95 -19.29
N ILE A 124 -22.53 -3.44 -18.59
CA ILE A 124 -22.71 -2.56 -17.44
C ILE A 124 -22.53 -1.12 -17.91
N VAL A 125 -23.52 -0.29 -17.60
CA VAL A 125 -23.56 1.13 -17.97
C VAL A 125 -23.86 1.97 -16.73
N GLN A 126 -23.85 3.30 -16.87
CA GLN A 126 -24.51 4.17 -15.89
C GLN A 126 -25.90 4.54 -16.38
N TRP A 127 -26.84 4.71 -15.46
CA TRP A 127 -28.19 5.14 -15.74
C TRP A 127 -28.77 6.00 -14.61
N SER A 128 -29.78 6.81 -14.93
CA SER A 128 -30.54 7.55 -13.92
C SER A 128 -31.09 6.60 -12.86
N ASP A 129 -30.97 6.96 -11.58
CA ASP A 129 -31.37 6.12 -10.45
C ASP A 129 -32.90 5.97 -10.41
N HIS A 130 -33.40 4.76 -10.67
CA HIS A 130 -34.82 4.40 -10.55
C HIS A 130 -35.04 3.25 -9.56
N ASN A 131 -33.98 2.88 -8.79
CA ASN A 131 -34.02 1.81 -7.79
C ASN A 131 -34.52 0.45 -8.32
N GLY A 132 -34.33 0.16 -9.59
CA GLY A 132 -34.65 -1.14 -10.19
C GLY A 132 -33.69 -2.23 -9.73
N THR A 133 -34.13 -3.51 -9.77
CA THR A 133 -33.25 -4.62 -9.34
C THR A 133 -32.04 -4.80 -10.23
N ASN A 134 -32.06 -4.30 -11.48
CA ASN A 134 -30.91 -4.25 -12.39
C ASN A 134 -29.85 -3.20 -12.01
N GLN A 135 -30.17 -2.32 -11.04
CA GLN A 135 -29.25 -1.33 -10.45
C GLN A 135 -28.77 -1.74 -9.06
N GLN A 136 -29.24 -2.85 -8.54
CA GLN A 136 -28.97 -3.30 -7.17
C GLN A 136 -27.99 -4.47 -7.16
N PHE A 137 -26.94 -4.34 -6.36
CA PHE A 137 -25.86 -5.31 -6.26
C PHE A 137 -25.58 -5.63 -4.80
N ARG A 138 -25.39 -6.92 -4.47
CA ARG A 138 -24.86 -7.32 -3.17
C ARG A 138 -23.37 -7.56 -3.26
N LEU A 139 -22.70 -7.39 -2.14
CA LEU A 139 -21.30 -7.75 -2.01
C LEU A 139 -21.20 -9.22 -1.58
N ALA A 140 -20.30 -9.95 -2.21
CA ALA A 140 -19.91 -11.29 -1.78
C ALA A 140 -18.39 -11.29 -1.56
N ASP A 141 -17.97 -11.73 -0.39
CA ASP A 141 -16.56 -11.75 -0.02
C ASP A 141 -15.75 -12.69 -0.92
N SER A 142 -14.51 -12.33 -1.14
CA SER A 142 -13.50 -13.10 -1.83
C SER A 142 -12.17 -13.01 -1.06
N ASP A 143 -11.24 -13.90 -1.37
CA ASP A 143 -9.96 -13.97 -0.67
C ASP A 143 -9.20 -12.65 -0.73
N GLY A 144 -8.46 -12.36 0.34
CA GLY A 144 -7.58 -11.19 0.41
C GLY A 144 -8.32 -9.85 0.55
N GLY A 145 -9.54 -9.84 1.08
CA GLY A 145 -10.32 -8.62 1.31
C GLY A 145 -10.93 -8.02 0.03
N HIS A 146 -11.04 -8.82 -1.04
CA HIS A 146 -11.76 -8.47 -2.25
C HIS A 146 -13.22 -8.85 -2.14
N VAL A 147 -14.06 -8.21 -2.97
CA VAL A 147 -15.49 -8.50 -3.06
C VAL A 147 -15.88 -8.73 -4.52
N ARG A 148 -16.99 -9.46 -4.73
CA ARG A 148 -17.68 -9.54 -6.01
C ARG A 148 -18.99 -8.78 -5.89
N LEU A 149 -19.36 -8.05 -6.96
CA LEU A 149 -20.61 -7.34 -7.07
C LEU A 149 -21.63 -8.23 -7.79
N ILE A 150 -22.63 -8.73 -7.10
CA ILE A 150 -23.62 -9.68 -7.64
C ILE A 150 -24.94 -8.94 -7.89
N SER A 151 -25.36 -8.88 -9.13
CA SER A 151 -26.62 -8.25 -9.53
C SER A 151 -27.83 -8.95 -8.91
N ARG A 152 -28.73 -8.17 -8.29
CA ARG A 152 -30.00 -8.68 -7.76
C ARG A 152 -30.94 -9.20 -8.86
N HIS A 153 -30.85 -8.63 -10.05
CA HIS A 153 -31.70 -8.98 -11.19
C HIS A 153 -31.28 -10.31 -11.83
N SER A 154 -30.01 -10.45 -12.17
CA SER A 154 -29.50 -11.58 -12.96
C SER A 154 -28.78 -12.65 -12.16
N ASN A 155 -28.43 -12.37 -10.90
CA ASN A 155 -27.54 -13.16 -10.06
C ASN A 155 -26.13 -13.39 -10.67
N LYS A 156 -25.75 -12.56 -11.65
CA LYS A 156 -24.41 -12.55 -12.27
C LYS A 156 -23.50 -11.53 -11.61
N VAL A 157 -22.19 -11.67 -11.79
CA VAL A 157 -21.19 -10.79 -11.21
C VAL A 157 -20.69 -9.76 -12.22
N VAL A 158 -20.33 -8.60 -11.72
CA VAL A 158 -19.68 -7.53 -12.49
C VAL A 158 -18.21 -7.90 -12.73
N GLU A 159 -17.79 -7.96 -13.99
CA GLU A 159 -16.43 -8.33 -14.35
C GLU A 159 -15.82 -7.44 -15.43
N VAL A 160 -14.49 -7.47 -15.50
CA VAL A 160 -13.75 -6.96 -16.66
C VAL A 160 -13.83 -8.00 -17.79
N GLN A 161 -14.42 -7.62 -18.92
CA GLN A 161 -14.63 -8.49 -20.08
C GLN A 161 -13.32 -9.13 -20.54
N GLY A 162 -13.33 -10.46 -20.69
CA GLY A 162 -12.19 -11.23 -21.19
C GLY A 162 -10.95 -11.17 -20.31
N ALA A 163 -11.08 -10.84 -19.03
CA ALA A 163 -9.96 -10.63 -18.11
C ALA A 163 -8.90 -9.65 -18.63
N SER A 164 -9.30 -8.69 -19.46
CA SER A 164 -8.39 -7.68 -20.03
C SER A 164 -7.69 -6.88 -18.94
N THR A 165 -6.43 -6.51 -19.20
CA THR A 165 -5.66 -5.59 -18.35
C THR A 165 -5.47 -4.20 -18.98
N ALA A 166 -6.07 -3.95 -20.16
CA ALA A 166 -5.96 -2.69 -20.89
C ALA A 166 -6.87 -1.60 -20.31
N ASP A 167 -6.46 -0.34 -20.43
CA ASP A 167 -7.35 0.81 -20.21
C ASP A 167 -8.47 0.79 -21.22
N GLY A 168 -9.67 1.18 -20.79
CA GLY A 168 -10.86 1.19 -21.61
C GLY A 168 -11.53 -0.15 -21.86
N ALA A 169 -11.06 -1.25 -21.23
CA ALA A 169 -11.75 -2.52 -21.34
C ALA A 169 -13.15 -2.44 -20.73
N ASN A 170 -14.12 -3.09 -21.39
CA ASN A 170 -15.53 -3.05 -20.99
C ASN A 170 -15.76 -3.74 -19.65
N ILE A 171 -16.75 -3.25 -18.95
CA ILE A 171 -17.31 -3.93 -17.79
C ILE A 171 -18.64 -4.58 -18.23
N VAL A 172 -18.79 -5.85 -17.89
CA VAL A 172 -19.95 -6.66 -18.22
C VAL A 172 -20.41 -7.45 -17.00
N GLN A 173 -21.57 -8.04 -17.07
CA GLN A 173 -21.94 -9.11 -16.11
C GLN A 173 -21.62 -10.48 -16.70
N TYR A 174 -21.27 -11.43 -15.84
CA TYR A 174 -20.99 -12.82 -16.25
C TYR A 174 -21.34 -13.80 -15.13
N ALA A 175 -21.47 -15.10 -15.48
CA ALA A 175 -21.64 -16.14 -14.48
C ALA A 175 -20.52 -16.06 -13.42
N ASP A 176 -20.88 -16.29 -12.15
CA ASP A 176 -19.92 -16.24 -11.04
C ASP A 176 -19.01 -17.47 -11.06
N TRP A 177 -17.72 -17.28 -11.35
CA TRP A 177 -16.69 -18.31 -11.29
C TRP A 177 -15.53 -17.93 -10.38
N ASN A 178 -15.70 -16.82 -9.60
CA ASN A 178 -14.72 -16.30 -8.65
C ASN A 178 -13.37 -15.95 -9.28
N GLY A 179 -13.32 -15.55 -10.54
CA GLY A 179 -12.10 -15.14 -11.23
C GLY A 179 -11.56 -13.81 -10.72
N ALA A 180 -10.25 -13.59 -10.85
CA ALA A 180 -9.61 -12.35 -10.40
C ALA A 180 -10.20 -11.10 -11.10
N ASN A 181 -10.67 -11.22 -12.36
CA ASN A 181 -11.34 -10.14 -13.10
C ASN A 181 -12.76 -9.83 -12.61
N GLN A 182 -13.34 -10.70 -11.75
CA GLN A 182 -14.63 -10.51 -11.08
C GLN A 182 -14.49 -9.95 -9.66
N GLN A 183 -13.26 -9.80 -9.18
CA GLN A 183 -12.97 -9.42 -7.81
C GLN A 183 -12.45 -7.99 -7.73
N TRP A 184 -12.99 -7.26 -6.78
CA TRP A 184 -12.75 -5.83 -6.62
C TRP A 184 -12.31 -5.50 -5.20
N GLN A 185 -11.26 -4.71 -5.06
CA GLN A 185 -10.88 -4.10 -3.79
C GLN A 185 -11.66 -2.78 -3.64
N LEU A 186 -12.29 -2.59 -2.50
CA LEU A 186 -12.96 -1.34 -2.17
C LEU A 186 -11.95 -0.39 -1.50
N ALA A 187 -11.40 0.52 -2.28
CA ALA A 187 -10.50 1.56 -1.77
C ALA A 187 -11.33 2.80 -1.41
N ARG A 188 -11.50 3.07 -0.12
CA ARG A 188 -12.23 4.25 0.34
C ARG A 188 -11.52 5.54 -0.10
N VAL A 189 -12.29 6.48 -0.64
CA VAL A 189 -11.83 7.83 -0.98
C VAL A 189 -12.56 8.80 -0.07
N ASP A 190 -11.86 9.39 0.87
CA ASP A 190 -12.47 10.36 1.76
C ASP A 190 -12.82 11.63 0.97
N GLY A 191 -14.11 11.87 0.81
CA GLY A 191 -14.66 13.09 0.25
C GLY A 191 -14.29 14.27 1.13
N GLY A 192 -13.76 15.32 0.53
CA GLY A 192 -13.53 16.57 1.24
C GLY A 192 -14.82 17.11 1.85
N GLY A 193 -14.78 17.37 3.12
CA GLY A 193 -15.84 18.12 3.81
C GLY A 193 -16.30 17.47 5.11
N GLY A 194 -15.83 17.98 6.23
CA GLY A 194 -16.43 17.78 7.52
C GLY A 194 -15.50 17.17 8.58
N PRO A 195 -15.59 17.70 9.77
CA PRO A 195 -14.59 17.50 10.80
C PRO A 195 -14.78 16.19 11.55
N THR A 196 -13.66 15.67 12.03
CA THR A 196 -13.56 14.86 13.24
C THR A 196 -14.32 13.53 13.25
N SER A 197 -13.77 12.53 12.53
CA SER A 197 -13.66 11.23 13.15
C SER A 197 -12.19 10.85 13.12
N PRO A 198 -11.61 10.47 14.24
CA PRO A 198 -10.30 9.85 14.23
C PRO A 198 -10.38 8.61 13.32
N PRO A 199 -9.31 8.25 12.62
CA PRO A 199 -9.29 7.02 11.83
C PRO A 199 -9.82 5.88 12.71
N PRO A 200 -10.55 4.89 12.15
CA PRO A 200 -11.19 3.85 12.95
C PRO A 200 -10.19 3.29 13.95
N THR A 201 -10.66 3.10 15.17
CA THR A 201 -9.93 2.37 16.20
C THR A 201 -9.49 1.06 15.58
N GLY A 202 -8.25 1.03 15.08
CA GLY A 202 -7.74 -0.10 14.34
C GLY A 202 -7.85 -1.35 15.19
N ASP A 203 -8.27 -2.39 14.54
CA ASP A 203 -8.00 -3.77 14.92
C ASP A 203 -6.58 -3.85 15.52
N PRO A 204 -6.38 -4.50 16.66
CA PRO A 204 -5.04 -4.73 17.18
C PRO A 204 -4.23 -5.31 16.03
N GLY A 205 -3.15 -4.63 15.62
CA GLY A 205 -2.39 -4.99 14.42
C GLY A 205 -2.20 -6.50 14.37
N ALA A 206 -2.41 -7.10 13.22
CA ALA A 206 -2.47 -8.57 13.06
C ALA A 206 -1.29 -9.32 13.73
N GLY A 207 -0.16 -8.64 13.90
CA GLY A 207 1.03 -9.13 14.60
C GLY A 207 1.07 -8.87 16.10
N CYS A 208 0.10 -8.14 16.68
CA CYS A 208 0.10 -7.86 18.12
C CYS A 208 -0.26 -9.12 18.93
N GLY A 209 0.45 -9.32 20.04
CA GLY A 209 0.26 -10.48 20.94
C GLY A 209 0.84 -11.79 20.40
N ARG A 210 1.48 -11.78 19.21
CA ARG A 210 2.08 -12.97 18.62
C ARG A 210 3.58 -13.05 18.92
N THR A 211 4.13 -14.26 18.90
CA THR A 211 5.57 -14.46 18.86
C THR A 211 6.05 -14.08 17.46
N PRO A 212 6.93 -13.08 17.32
CA PRO A 212 7.39 -12.64 16.01
C PRO A 212 8.28 -13.69 15.33
N THR A 213 8.17 -13.81 14.04
CA THR A 213 9.10 -14.57 13.18
C THR A 213 10.13 -13.67 12.51
N LEU A 214 9.83 -12.37 12.37
CA LEU A 214 10.76 -11.36 11.91
C LEU A 214 11.62 -10.86 13.08
N GLY A 215 12.93 -10.85 12.87
CA GLY A 215 13.92 -10.29 13.78
C GLY A 215 14.75 -9.19 13.14
N ASN A 216 15.75 -8.71 13.87
CA ASN A 216 16.76 -7.79 13.33
C ASN A 216 17.53 -8.45 12.18
N GLY A 217 17.78 -7.70 11.12
CA GLY A 217 18.63 -8.12 10.01
C GLY A 217 17.99 -7.99 8.63
N THR A 218 18.61 -8.63 7.66
CA THR A 218 18.17 -8.59 6.27
C THR A 218 17.05 -9.58 6.01
N HIS A 219 16.00 -9.12 5.37
CA HIS A 219 14.86 -9.91 4.93
C HIS A 219 14.66 -9.79 3.43
N THR A 220 14.14 -10.85 2.84
CA THR A 220 13.82 -10.91 1.42
C THR A 220 12.35 -11.23 1.25
N ILE A 221 11.68 -10.50 0.35
CA ILE A 221 10.28 -10.74 -0.01
C ILE A 221 10.12 -10.73 -1.53
N GLN A 222 9.07 -11.37 -2.01
CA GLN A 222 8.63 -11.22 -3.39
C GLN A 222 7.74 -9.98 -3.50
N SER A 223 8.06 -9.09 -4.43
CA SER A 223 7.29 -7.88 -4.69
C SER A 223 7.30 -7.56 -6.18
N GLY A 224 6.12 -7.38 -6.77
CA GLY A 224 6.00 -7.12 -8.20
C GLY A 224 6.63 -8.20 -9.10
N GLY A 225 6.70 -9.45 -8.64
CA GLY A 225 7.35 -10.56 -9.36
C GLY A 225 8.88 -10.60 -9.22
N GLN A 226 9.47 -9.74 -8.40
CA GLN A 226 10.91 -9.67 -8.17
C GLN A 226 11.25 -9.96 -6.71
N SER A 227 12.46 -10.50 -6.48
CA SER A 227 13.02 -10.66 -5.14
C SER A 227 13.60 -9.32 -4.68
N ARG A 228 13.03 -8.76 -3.60
CA ARG A 228 13.43 -7.47 -3.02
C ARG A 228 13.87 -7.64 -1.58
N THR A 229 14.83 -6.85 -1.14
CA THR A 229 15.45 -6.96 0.19
C THR A 229 15.32 -5.67 1.00
N PHE A 230 15.26 -5.83 2.32
CA PHE A 230 15.31 -4.72 3.26
C PHE A 230 15.97 -5.14 4.57
N ILE A 231 16.50 -4.18 5.31
CA ILE A 231 16.97 -4.41 6.67
C ILE A 231 15.90 -3.93 7.64
N LEU A 232 15.56 -4.80 8.60
CA LEU A 232 14.64 -4.52 9.68
C LEU A 232 15.41 -4.36 10.99
N ARG A 233 15.01 -3.37 11.79
CA ARG A 233 15.53 -3.17 13.14
C ARG A 233 14.37 -2.97 14.11
N LEU A 234 14.29 -3.88 15.07
CA LEU A 234 13.34 -3.82 16.17
C LEU A 234 13.93 -3.02 17.35
N PRO A 235 13.07 -2.42 18.19
CA PRO A 235 13.47 -1.93 19.50
C PRO A 235 14.23 -2.99 20.31
N ALA A 236 15.21 -2.59 21.10
CA ALA A 236 16.02 -3.54 21.88
C ALA A 236 15.16 -4.45 22.80
N ASN A 237 14.10 -3.88 23.35
CA ASN A 237 13.15 -4.58 24.21
C ASN A 237 11.79 -4.73 23.50
N TYR A 238 11.79 -5.21 22.26
CA TYR A 238 10.54 -5.37 21.51
C TYR A 238 9.54 -6.24 22.30
N ASN A 239 8.33 -5.72 22.45
CA ASN A 239 7.22 -6.40 23.11
C ASN A 239 6.02 -6.46 22.14
N SER A 240 5.57 -7.65 21.80
CA SER A 240 4.45 -7.84 20.88
C SER A 240 3.11 -7.28 21.36
N ASN A 241 3.00 -6.90 22.64
CA ASN A 241 1.80 -6.24 23.18
C ASN A 241 1.90 -4.71 23.14
N THR A 242 3.04 -4.14 22.68
CA THR A 242 3.24 -2.70 22.55
C THR A 242 3.20 -2.32 21.09
N ARG A 243 2.35 -1.34 20.73
CA ARG A 243 2.27 -0.82 19.37
C ARG A 243 3.41 0.16 19.09
N TYR A 244 4.22 -0.15 18.09
CA TYR A 244 5.36 0.64 17.71
C TYR A 244 5.08 1.48 16.45
N ARG A 245 5.74 2.62 16.35
CA ARG A 245 5.88 3.37 15.09
C ARG A 245 6.61 2.51 14.05
N LEU A 246 6.25 2.65 12.78
CA LEU A 246 6.95 2.03 11.66
C LEU A 246 7.56 3.12 10.79
N MET A 247 8.90 3.13 10.65
CA MET A 247 9.63 4.17 9.92
C MET A 247 10.45 3.56 8.79
N PHE A 248 10.22 4.05 7.58
CA PHE A 248 10.99 3.70 6.38
C PHE A 248 12.02 4.78 6.09
N ALA A 249 13.29 4.40 5.97
CA ALA A 249 14.40 5.30 5.64
C ALA A 249 15.02 4.88 4.30
N PHE A 250 14.88 5.73 3.28
CA PHE A 250 15.28 5.45 1.91
C PHE A 250 16.65 6.03 1.58
N HIS A 251 17.56 5.20 1.03
CA HIS A 251 18.92 5.62 0.65
C HIS A 251 18.91 6.55 -0.59
N TRP A 252 20.01 7.26 -0.80
CA TRP A 252 20.23 8.12 -1.96
C TRP A 252 20.63 7.31 -3.21
N ARG A 253 20.81 7.95 -4.35
CA ARG A 253 21.29 7.31 -5.58
C ARG A 253 22.69 6.73 -5.38
N GLY A 254 22.84 5.44 -5.67
CA GLY A 254 24.09 4.70 -5.43
C GLY A 254 24.27 4.23 -4.00
N GLY A 255 23.43 4.67 -3.04
CA GLY A 255 23.45 4.20 -1.67
C GLY A 255 22.83 2.82 -1.48
N THR A 256 22.90 2.32 -0.25
CA THR A 256 22.47 0.98 0.11
C THR A 256 21.65 0.95 1.40
N MET A 257 20.88 -0.10 1.59
CA MET A 257 20.18 -0.35 2.86
C MET A 257 21.15 -0.53 4.03
N GLN A 258 22.38 -1.01 3.77
CA GLN A 258 23.41 -1.18 4.79
C GLN A 258 23.91 0.17 5.32
N GLU A 259 24.15 1.14 4.44
CA GLU A 259 24.55 2.49 4.84
C GLU A 259 23.48 3.18 5.67
N ILE A 260 22.21 3.02 5.30
CA ILE A 260 21.10 3.56 6.09
C ILE A 260 20.99 2.89 7.46
N SER A 261 21.06 1.55 7.50
CA SER A 261 20.89 0.81 8.76
C SER A 261 22.07 0.94 9.71
N SER A 262 23.31 1.07 9.19
CA SER A 262 24.51 1.22 10.00
C SER A 262 24.82 2.66 10.41
N GLY A 263 24.33 3.64 9.61
CA GLY A 263 24.69 5.06 9.77
C GLY A 263 26.11 5.39 9.29
N GLY A 264 26.74 4.51 8.52
CA GLY A 264 28.07 4.70 7.97
C GLY A 264 29.13 4.96 9.06
N THR A 265 29.99 5.94 8.86
CA THR A 265 31.05 6.32 9.80
C THR A 265 30.53 6.95 11.10
N SER A 266 29.29 7.46 11.12
CA SER A 266 28.63 8.02 12.29
C SER A 266 27.92 6.97 13.17
N GLY A 267 27.86 5.73 12.72
CA GLY A 267 27.28 4.61 13.45
C GLY A 267 25.81 4.85 13.86
N SER A 268 25.44 4.33 15.02
CA SER A 268 24.05 4.39 15.51
C SER A 268 23.49 5.80 15.66
N ALA A 269 24.34 6.82 15.81
CA ALA A 269 23.93 8.22 15.89
C ALA A 269 23.29 8.73 14.59
N TRP A 270 23.61 8.09 13.46
CA TRP A 270 23.08 8.44 12.14
C TRP A 270 22.25 7.32 11.48
N SER A 271 22.19 6.13 12.05
CA SER A 271 21.39 5.05 11.51
C SER A 271 19.95 5.50 11.29
N TYR A 272 19.42 5.20 10.08
CA TYR A 272 18.10 5.65 9.63
C TYR A 272 17.96 7.18 9.69
N TYR A 273 19.00 7.92 9.26
CA TYR A 273 19.07 9.39 9.38
C TYR A 273 18.89 9.87 10.81
N GLY A 274 19.51 9.17 11.77
CA GLY A 274 19.46 9.45 13.20
C GLY A 274 18.18 9.01 13.92
N GLN A 275 17.21 8.43 13.22
CA GLN A 275 15.95 8.05 13.84
C GLN A 275 16.07 6.85 14.77
N GLN A 276 17.11 6.03 14.65
CA GLN A 276 17.41 5.00 15.64
C GLN A 276 17.70 5.59 17.01
N GLU A 277 18.57 6.59 17.06
CA GLU A 277 18.93 7.29 18.31
C GLU A 277 17.74 8.08 18.85
N GLN A 278 17.10 8.89 17.99
CA GLN A 278 16.04 9.80 18.39
C GLN A 278 14.78 9.08 18.86
N SER A 279 14.44 7.94 18.27
CA SER A 279 13.27 7.16 18.67
C SER A 279 13.41 6.49 20.04
N ASN A 280 14.60 6.34 20.56
CA ASN A 280 14.88 5.70 21.84
C ASN A 280 14.06 4.41 22.05
N ASN A 281 14.18 3.47 21.12
CA ASN A 281 13.47 2.19 21.14
C ASN A 281 11.91 2.28 21.04
N SER A 282 11.35 3.37 20.52
CA SER A 282 9.90 3.50 20.33
C SER A 282 9.46 3.27 18.87
N ALA A 283 10.35 2.82 17.99
CA ALA A 283 10.07 2.60 16.58
C ALA A 283 10.68 1.30 16.03
N ILE A 284 9.96 0.68 15.11
CA ILE A 284 10.47 -0.34 14.19
C ILE A 284 11.00 0.39 12.96
N LEU A 285 12.24 0.13 12.60
CA LEU A 285 12.94 0.84 11.54
C LEU A 285 13.20 -0.07 10.35
N VAL A 286 13.00 0.44 9.15
CA VAL A 286 13.12 -0.29 7.89
C VAL A 286 14.03 0.48 6.95
N ALA A 287 15.10 -0.17 6.47
CA ALA A 287 15.95 0.33 5.39
C ALA A 287 15.75 -0.54 4.15
N PRO A 288 14.92 -0.14 3.18
CA PRO A 288 14.73 -0.90 1.95
C PRO A 288 15.90 -0.74 0.98
N GLN A 289 16.13 -1.75 0.11
CA GLN A 289 17.07 -1.68 -1.01
C GLN A 289 16.35 -1.32 -2.30
N GLY A 290 16.71 -0.22 -2.90
CA GLY A 290 16.25 0.20 -4.22
C GLY A 290 16.91 -0.61 -5.34
N LEU A 291 16.18 -0.86 -6.43
CA LEU A 291 16.72 -1.51 -7.62
C LEU A 291 17.80 -0.65 -8.26
N GLY A 292 18.94 -1.26 -8.61
CA GLY A 292 20.08 -0.51 -9.15
C GLY A 292 20.59 0.58 -8.22
N ASN A 293 20.44 0.41 -6.91
CA ASN A 293 20.80 1.40 -5.88
C ASN A 293 20.10 2.76 -6.09
N GLY A 294 18.83 2.73 -6.42
CA GLY A 294 18.03 3.93 -6.65
C GLY A 294 16.54 3.68 -6.49
N TRP A 295 15.74 4.71 -6.70
CA TRP A 295 14.28 4.71 -6.54
C TRP A 295 13.63 5.29 -7.80
N GLY A 296 13.79 4.57 -8.92
CA GLY A 296 13.18 4.96 -10.20
C GLY A 296 11.66 4.84 -10.20
N ASN A 297 11.16 3.91 -9.39
CA ASN A 297 9.72 3.65 -9.19
C ASN A 297 8.95 3.50 -10.51
N ALA A 298 9.56 2.85 -11.51
CA ALA A 298 8.94 2.63 -12.80
C ALA A 298 7.63 1.83 -12.65
N GLY A 299 6.54 2.37 -13.17
CA GLY A 299 5.23 1.75 -13.03
C GLY A 299 4.72 1.61 -11.58
N GLY A 300 5.36 2.24 -10.59
CA GLY A 300 4.98 2.15 -9.19
C GLY A 300 5.60 0.95 -8.44
N GLU A 301 6.64 0.32 -8.99
CA GLU A 301 7.26 -0.89 -8.44
C GLU A 301 7.82 -0.71 -7.03
N ASP A 302 8.41 0.46 -6.73
CA ASP A 302 8.97 0.74 -5.40
C ASP A 302 7.87 1.07 -4.39
N VAL A 303 6.78 1.72 -4.80
CA VAL A 303 5.58 1.91 -3.97
C VAL A 303 4.94 0.56 -3.64
N THR A 304 4.85 -0.35 -4.62
CA THR A 304 4.38 -1.73 -4.42
C THR A 304 5.27 -2.48 -3.43
N PHE A 305 6.58 -2.32 -3.53
CA PHE A 305 7.53 -2.93 -2.59
C PHE A 305 7.32 -2.42 -1.16
N VAL A 306 7.05 -1.14 -0.97
CA VAL A 306 6.72 -0.58 0.34
C VAL A 306 5.41 -1.16 0.89
N ASP A 307 4.37 -1.28 0.07
CA ASP A 307 3.10 -1.91 0.46
C ASP A 307 3.31 -3.37 0.90
N ASP A 308 4.15 -4.13 0.18
CA ASP A 308 4.46 -5.52 0.50
C ASP A 308 5.25 -5.66 1.80
N MET A 309 6.21 -4.76 2.06
CA MET A 309 6.91 -4.70 3.34
C MET A 309 5.95 -4.37 4.49
N ILE A 310 5.06 -3.40 4.33
CA ILE A 310 4.05 -3.06 5.34
C ILE A 310 3.20 -4.30 5.66
N ARG A 311 2.66 -4.98 4.65
CA ARG A 311 1.87 -6.21 4.86
C ARG A 311 2.66 -7.29 5.59
N ARG A 312 3.92 -7.55 5.18
CA ARG A 312 4.76 -8.57 5.80
C ARG A 312 5.10 -8.22 7.24
N ILE A 313 5.44 -6.97 7.51
CA ILE A 313 5.84 -6.51 8.84
C ILE A 313 4.63 -6.51 9.78
N GLU A 314 3.51 -5.95 9.38
CA GLU A 314 2.33 -5.80 10.23
C GLU A 314 1.57 -7.12 10.47
N SER A 315 1.72 -8.11 9.61
CA SER A 315 1.20 -9.46 9.85
C SER A 315 1.94 -10.19 10.99
N ASP A 316 3.13 -9.74 11.34
CA ASP A 316 4.05 -10.43 12.26
C ASP A 316 4.43 -9.59 13.49
N LEU A 317 4.51 -8.27 13.34
CA LEU A 317 4.95 -7.34 14.38
C LEU A 317 3.82 -6.39 14.82
N CYS A 318 3.84 -6.00 16.09
CA CYS A 318 2.84 -5.09 16.64
C CYS A 318 3.13 -3.63 16.25
N VAL A 319 2.56 -3.21 15.13
CA VAL A 319 2.69 -1.85 14.58
C VAL A 319 1.46 -1.03 14.89
N ASN A 320 1.65 0.28 15.14
CA ASN A 320 0.56 1.24 15.12
C ASN A 320 0.31 1.69 13.68
N PRO A 321 -0.79 1.28 13.03
CA PRO A 321 -1.05 1.61 11.62
C PRO A 321 -1.29 3.10 11.38
N ARG A 322 -1.47 3.89 12.45
CA ARG A 322 -1.57 5.35 12.37
C ARG A 322 -0.23 6.06 12.48
N GLN A 323 0.84 5.33 12.73
CA GLN A 323 2.19 5.88 12.96
C GLN A 323 3.19 5.25 11.99
N ARG A 324 2.87 5.30 10.68
CA ARG A 324 3.80 4.95 9.61
C ARG A 324 4.44 6.22 9.08
N PHE A 325 5.76 6.24 8.98
CA PHE A 325 6.54 7.39 8.55
C PHE A 325 7.51 7.01 7.45
N ALA A 326 7.81 7.95 6.56
CA ALA A 326 8.80 7.78 5.52
C ALA A 326 9.75 8.96 5.48
N LEU A 327 11.05 8.69 5.34
CA LEU A 327 12.05 9.73 5.18
C LEU A 327 13.18 9.27 4.25
N GLY A 328 13.88 10.22 3.67
CA GLY A 328 15.03 9.92 2.84
C GLY A 328 15.70 11.16 2.28
N PHE A 329 16.92 10.97 1.81
CA PHE A 329 17.75 12.01 1.21
C PHE A 329 17.86 11.81 -0.29
N SER A 330 17.92 12.91 -1.05
CA SER A 330 18.14 12.90 -2.50
C SER A 330 17.11 12.02 -3.22
N TRP A 331 17.51 10.93 -3.87
CA TRP A 331 16.58 9.98 -4.47
C TRP A 331 15.67 9.30 -3.44
N GLY A 332 16.16 9.03 -2.23
CA GLY A 332 15.34 8.57 -1.10
C GLY A 332 14.31 9.61 -0.66
N GLY A 333 14.66 10.90 -0.75
CA GLY A 333 13.70 12.01 -0.59
C GLY A 333 12.64 12.00 -1.68
N GLY A 334 13.03 11.73 -2.94
CA GLY A 334 12.08 11.53 -4.05
C GLY A 334 11.14 10.37 -3.80
N MET A 335 11.63 9.25 -3.27
CA MET A 335 10.79 8.10 -2.91
C MET A 335 9.82 8.41 -1.76
N SER A 336 10.28 9.12 -0.73
CA SER A 336 9.40 9.59 0.36
C SER A 336 8.30 10.53 -0.15
N TYR A 337 8.63 11.39 -1.12
CA TYR A 337 7.64 12.23 -1.80
C TYR A 337 6.66 11.41 -2.64
N ALA A 338 7.14 10.41 -3.39
CA ALA A 338 6.28 9.53 -4.16
C ALA A 338 5.27 8.78 -3.27
N LEU A 339 5.68 8.37 -2.06
CA LEU A 339 4.80 7.79 -1.05
C LEU A 339 3.79 8.83 -0.52
N ALA A 340 4.22 10.06 -0.28
CA ALA A 340 3.29 11.13 0.11
C ALA A 340 2.21 11.37 -0.95
N CYS A 341 2.54 11.22 -2.24
CA CYS A 341 1.58 11.31 -3.32
C CYS A 341 0.65 10.08 -3.39
N ALA A 342 1.24 8.88 -3.44
CA ALA A 342 0.52 7.65 -3.75
C ALA A 342 -0.11 6.97 -2.53
N ARG A 343 0.36 7.28 -1.32
CA ARG A 343 -0.01 6.60 -0.05
C ARG A 343 -0.27 7.57 1.10
N ALA A 344 -0.82 8.75 0.80
CA ALA A 344 -1.13 9.78 1.79
C ALA A 344 -2.04 9.30 2.94
N THR A 345 -2.89 8.31 2.69
CA THR A 345 -3.77 7.72 3.71
C THR A 345 -3.14 6.55 4.46
N VAL A 346 -2.01 6.04 3.97
CA VAL A 346 -1.25 4.93 4.58
C VAL A 346 -0.17 5.48 5.52
N PHE A 347 0.52 6.52 5.10
CA PHE A 347 1.55 7.19 5.89
C PHE A 347 0.98 8.36 6.68
N ARG A 348 1.44 8.51 7.90
CA ARG A 348 1.06 9.62 8.77
C ARG A 348 1.79 10.91 8.44
N ALA A 349 3.07 10.79 8.11
CA ALA A 349 3.92 11.91 7.73
C ALA A 349 5.13 11.44 6.92
N VAL A 350 5.71 12.37 6.17
CA VAL A 350 6.97 12.18 5.46
C VAL A 350 7.96 13.31 5.76
N ALA A 351 9.25 12.99 5.73
CA ALA A 351 10.35 13.96 5.73
C ALA A 351 11.20 13.80 4.46
N VAL A 352 11.33 14.86 3.69
CA VAL A 352 12.03 14.90 2.40
C VAL A 352 13.26 15.77 2.51
N ILE A 353 14.45 15.15 2.51
CA ILE A 353 15.72 15.83 2.65
C ILE A 353 16.34 16.01 1.24
N ALA A 354 16.50 17.25 0.81
CA ALA A 354 17.07 17.62 -0.50
C ALA A 354 16.55 16.75 -1.65
N GLY A 355 15.23 16.52 -1.68
CA GLY A 355 14.55 15.68 -2.68
C GLY A 355 13.93 16.48 -3.81
N ALA A 356 13.53 15.77 -4.87
CA ALA A 356 12.77 16.28 -5.99
C ALA A 356 11.75 15.23 -6.46
N GLN A 357 10.87 15.56 -7.42
CA GLN A 357 9.88 14.62 -7.97
C GLN A 357 10.53 13.62 -8.96
N ILE A 358 11.57 12.92 -8.53
CA ILE A 358 12.39 12.01 -9.35
C ILE A 358 11.94 10.54 -9.28
N SER A 359 11.05 10.20 -8.34
CA SER A 359 10.41 8.87 -8.21
C SER A 359 8.92 8.91 -8.57
N GLY A 360 8.49 9.97 -9.26
CA GLY A 360 7.10 10.21 -9.65
C GLY A 360 6.23 10.78 -8.52
N CYS A 361 4.98 11.03 -8.85
CA CYS A 361 3.91 11.46 -7.94
C CYS A 361 2.58 10.99 -8.51
N SER A 362 2.25 9.74 -8.29
CA SER A 362 0.93 9.20 -8.64
C SER A 362 -0.09 9.62 -7.56
N GLY A 363 -1.14 10.31 -7.96
CA GLY A 363 -2.10 10.92 -7.02
C GLY A 363 -1.69 12.35 -6.64
N GLY A 364 -1.06 12.55 -5.50
CA GLY A 364 -0.52 13.86 -5.06
C GLY A 364 -1.56 14.94 -4.77
N THR A 365 -2.81 14.58 -4.51
CA THR A 365 -3.92 15.50 -4.23
C THR A 365 -4.45 15.37 -2.80
N GLN A 366 -4.03 14.34 -2.08
CA GLN A 366 -4.48 14.07 -0.72
C GLN A 366 -3.58 14.77 0.32
N PRO A 367 -4.14 15.17 1.47
CA PRO A 367 -3.35 15.76 2.54
C PRO A 367 -2.50 14.70 3.25
N ILE A 368 -1.27 15.06 3.59
CA ILE A 368 -0.38 14.31 4.47
C ILE A 368 0.54 15.29 5.20
N ALA A 369 0.91 15.01 6.45
CA ALA A 369 1.89 15.83 7.14
C ALA A 369 3.25 15.78 6.42
N TYR A 370 3.80 16.93 6.09
CA TYR A 370 4.97 17.04 5.22
C TYR A 370 6.06 17.91 5.84
N PHE A 371 7.28 17.40 5.89
CA PHE A 371 8.46 18.18 6.27
C PHE A 371 9.51 18.14 5.16
N GLY A 372 9.79 19.29 4.56
CA GLY A 372 10.84 19.47 3.55
C GLY A 372 12.08 20.12 4.16
N LEU A 373 13.26 19.58 3.88
CA LEU A 373 14.55 20.13 4.28
C LEU A 373 15.41 20.30 3.04
N HIS A 374 16.00 21.50 2.79
CA HIS A 374 16.76 21.72 1.56
C HIS A 374 17.85 22.78 1.70
N GLY A 375 19.01 22.52 1.09
CA GLY A 375 20.12 23.48 1.03
C GLY A 375 19.88 24.60 0.02
N ILE A 376 20.15 25.85 0.38
CA ILE A 376 19.94 27.00 -0.52
C ILE A 376 20.89 26.99 -1.72
N SER A 377 22.05 26.36 -1.58
CA SER A 377 23.09 26.24 -2.64
C SER A 377 23.18 24.84 -3.24
N ASP A 378 22.10 24.02 -3.10
CA ASP A 378 22.05 22.68 -3.68
C ASP A 378 22.15 22.77 -5.21
N ASN A 379 23.27 22.26 -5.74
CA ASN A 379 23.58 22.24 -7.18
C ASN A 379 23.30 20.89 -7.85
N VAL A 380 22.78 19.91 -7.10
CA VAL A 380 22.37 18.58 -7.61
C VAL A 380 20.87 18.57 -7.86
N LEU A 381 20.07 18.90 -6.84
CA LEU A 381 18.64 19.09 -6.92
C LEU A 381 18.32 20.46 -6.35
N SER A 382 18.07 21.45 -7.21
CA SER A 382 17.93 22.84 -6.76
C SER A 382 16.84 23.00 -5.69
N ILE A 383 17.03 23.93 -4.77
CA ILE A 383 16.03 24.27 -3.74
C ILE A 383 14.67 24.62 -4.34
N GLY A 384 14.64 25.14 -5.57
CA GLY A 384 13.40 25.40 -6.31
C GLY A 384 12.54 24.14 -6.49
N GLN A 385 13.18 22.99 -6.72
CA GLN A 385 12.47 21.71 -6.79
C GLN A 385 11.88 21.34 -5.42
N GLY A 386 12.68 21.45 -4.34
CA GLY A 386 12.20 21.20 -2.97
C GLY A 386 11.02 22.10 -2.57
N ARG A 387 11.06 23.39 -2.96
CA ARG A 387 9.94 24.33 -2.75
C ARG A 387 8.69 23.86 -3.49
N GLY A 388 8.81 23.37 -4.73
CA GLY A 388 7.70 22.81 -5.50
C GLY A 388 7.02 21.62 -4.82
N LEU A 389 7.83 20.71 -4.23
CA LEU A 389 7.32 19.58 -3.45
C LEU A 389 6.53 20.06 -2.21
N ARG A 390 7.10 20.98 -1.44
CA ARG A 390 6.48 21.62 -0.29
C ARG A 390 5.15 22.27 -0.65
N ASP A 391 5.12 23.07 -1.71
CA ASP A 391 3.95 23.84 -2.12
C ASP A 391 2.79 22.96 -2.54
N THR A 392 3.06 21.76 -3.03
CA THR A 392 2.01 20.75 -3.27
C THR A 392 1.28 20.42 -1.99
N PHE A 393 1.98 20.17 -0.90
CA PHE A 393 1.34 19.82 0.37
C PHE A 393 0.86 21.03 1.17
N VAL A 394 1.42 22.22 0.95
CA VAL A 394 0.80 23.48 1.45
C VAL A 394 -0.61 23.60 0.90
N ARG A 395 -0.81 23.40 -0.40
CA ARG A 395 -2.15 23.42 -1.03
C ARG A 395 -3.04 22.28 -0.56
N ASN A 396 -2.55 21.02 -0.59
CA ASN A 396 -3.37 19.86 -0.24
C ASN A 396 -3.83 19.86 1.21
N ASN A 397 -2.96 20.36 2.10
CA ASN A 397 -3.26 20.44 3.54
C ASN A 397 -4.05 21.70 3.91
N GLY A 398 -4.34 22.57 2.93
CA GLY A 398 -5.11 23.81 3.16
C GLY A 398 -4.38 24.82 4.05
N CYS A 399 -3.06 24.82 4.05
CA CYS A 399 -2.26 25.77 4.81
C CYS A 399 -2.34 27.18 4.21
N ASN A 400 -2.17 28.21 5.03
CA ASN A 400 -2.01 29.57 4.56
C ASN A 400 -0.75 29.67 3.69
N ALA A 401 -0.89 30.28 2.51
CA ALA A 401 0.26 30.57 1.68
C ALA A 401 1.18 31.56 2.39
N GLN A 402 2.47 31.24 2.44
CA GLN A 402 3.50 32.12 2.99
C GLN A 402 4.82 31.91 2.25
N ASN A 403 5.69 32.90 2.31
CA ASN A 403 7.06 32.79 1.79
C ASN A 403 8.01 32.60 2.97
N PRO A 404 8.38 31.35 3.32
CA PRO A 404 9.23 31.10 4.46
C PRO A 404 10.59 31.80 4.29
N PRO A 405 11.15 32.42 5.33
CA PRO A 405 12.48 32.98 5.26
C PRO A 405 13.52 31.86 5.01
N GLU A 406 14.56 32.21 4.28
CA GLU A 406 15.70 31.34 4.04
C GLU A 406 16.96 32.00 4.61
N PRO A 407 17.97 31.22 5.07
CA PRO A 407 19.20 31.79 5.60
C PRO A 407 19.96 32.51 4.50
N ALA A 408 20.67 33.57 4.87
CA ALA A 408 21.57 34.26 3.95
C ALA A 408 22.75 33.35 3.56
N ALA A 409 23.17 33.42 2.31
CA ALA A 409 24.38 32.75 1.87
C ALA A 409 25.58 33.23 2.70
N GLY A 410 26.40 32.31 3.17
CA GLY A 410 27.53 32.59 4.08
C GLY A 410 27.19 32.55 5.56
N SER A 411 25.88 32.45 5.93
CA SER A 411 25.46 32.45 7.33
C SER A 411 25.80 31.15 8.06
N ARG A 412 25.88 30.04 7.34
CA ARG A 412 26.04 28.67 7.86
C ARG A 412 25.00 28.29 8.90
N THR A 413 23.77 28.73 8.70
CA THR A 413 22.63 28.47 9.60
C THR A 413 21.51 27.80 8.86
N HIS A 414 20.50 27.38 9.60
CA HIS A 414 19.21 26.94 9.03
C HIS A 414 18.06 27.77 9.60
N ILE A 415 16.95 27.77 8.90
CA ILE A 415 15.68 28.36 9.36
C ILE A 415 14.58 27.34 9.11
N THR A 416 13.90 26.92 10.19
CA THR A 416 12.74 26.05 10.11
C THR A 416 11.46 26.85 10.32
N THR A 417 10.54 26.74 9.39
CA THR A 417 9.25 27.43 9.40
C THR A 417 8.11 26.43 9.40
N ALA A 418 7.20 26.53 10.36
CA ALA A 418 5.94 25.83 10.36
C ALA A 418 4.88 26.68 9.63
N TYR A 419 4.12 26.04 8.73
CA TYR A 419 3.01 26.70 8.06
C TYR A 419 1.80 26.81 8.97
N SER A 420 1.12 27.96 8.94
CA SER A 420 -0.11 28.21 9.70
C SER A 420 -1.35 27.84 8.89
N GLY A 421 -2.49 27.72 9.57
CA GLY A 421 -3.80 27.50 8.94
C GLY A 421 -3.98 26.14 8.27
N CYS A 422 -3.03 25.23 8.41
CA CYS A 422 -3.15 23.88 7.87
C CYS A 422 -4.32 23.15 8.52
N ARG A 423 -4.96 22.27 7.74
CA ARG A 423 -5.97 21.33 8.26
C ARG A 423 -5.43 20.60 9.48
N ALA A 424 -6.24 20.46 10.53
CA ALA A 424 -5.87 19.78 11.76
C ALA A 424 -5.31 18.37 11.46
N GLY A 425 -4.13 18.10 12.01
CA GLY A 425 -3.43 16.84 11.80
C GLY A 425 -2.55 16.77 10.55
N TYR A 426 -2.52 17.77 9.68
CA TYR A 426 -1.73 17.78 8.45
C TYR A 426 -0.77 18.99 8.38
N PRO A 427 0.14 19.15 9.37
CA PRO A 427 1.09 20.26 9.35
C PRO A 427 2.05 20.16 8.15
N VAL A 428 2.51 21.33 7.69
CA VAL A 428 3.63 21.45 6.76
C VAL A 428 4.73 22.22 7.47
N GLN A 429 5.98 21.70 7.37
CA GLN A 429 7.19 22.37 7.81
C GLN A 429 8.19 22.44 6.67
N TRP A 430 9.01 23.48 6.71
CA TRP A 430 10.10 23.71 5.77
C TRP A 430 11.34 24.20 6.50
N ALA A 431 12.45 23.50 6.32
CA ALA A 431 13.77 23.90 6.80
C ALA A 431 14.68 24.21 5.61
N ALA A 432 15.04 25.46 5.43
CA ALA A 432 16.10 25.85 4.50
C ALA A 432 17.40 26.01 5.26
N PHE A 433 18.52 25.56 4.68
CA PHE A 433 19.84 25.66 5.30
C PHE A 433 20.90 26.18 4.32
N ASP A 434 21.84 26.97 4.84
CA ASP A 434 22.93 27.51 4.04
C ASP A 434 24.02 26.47 3.84
N ASN A 435 23.76 25.56 2.92
CA ASN A 435 24.67 24.53 2.46
C ASN A 435 24.19 23.93 1.13
N GLY A 436 24.92 22.96 0.59
CA GLY A 436 24.65 22.25 -0.64
C GLY A 436 23.78 20.99 -0.45
N HIS A 437 24.01 19.98 -1.31
CA HIS A 437 23.28 18.74 -1.37
C HIS A 437 23.77 17.75 -0.30
N MET A 438 23.19 17.77 0.89
CA MET A 438 23.58 16.91 2.01
C MET A 438 22.42 16.60 2.96
N PRO A 439 22.42 15.43 3.64
CA PRO A 439 21.38 15.07 4.58
C PRO A 439 21.65 15.54 6.03
N GLY A 440 22.90 15.79 6.38
CA GLY A 440 23.33 16.06 7.75
C GLY A 440 24.10 17.38 7.92
N PRO A 441 23.55 18.55 7.50
CA PRO A 441 24.20 19.84 7.71
C PRO A 441 24.39 20.17 9.21
N VAL A 442 25.44 20.90 9.52
CA VAL A 442 25.76 21.35 10.88
C VAL A 442 25.90 22.89 10.87
N ASP A 443 25.17 23.56 11.75
CA ASP A 443 25.25 25.02 11.86
C ASP A 443 26.66 25.49 12.28
N GLY A 444 27.04 26.65 11.78
CA GLY A 444 28.36 27.25 12.00
C GLY A 444 29.45 26.72 11.06
N THR A 445 29.16 25.74 10.22
CA THR A 445 30.11 25.11 9.30
C THR A 445 29.45 24.71 7.99
N TYR A 446 30.23 24.41 6.95
CA TYR A 446 29.77 23.73 5.73
C TYR A 446 30.00 22.21 5.77
N ALA A 447 30.48 21.68 6.91
CA ALA A 447 30.64 20.23 7.06
C ALA A 447 29.33 19.51 7.24
N GLU A 448 29.36 18.24 6.90
CA GLU A 448 28.28 17.28 7.20
C GLU A 448 28.68 16.42 8.41
N SER A 449 27.73 16.14 9.30
CA SER A 449 27.95 15.22 10.40
C SER A 449 26.64 14.53 10.82
N GLY A 450 26.58 13.23 10.73
CA GLY A 450 25.48 12.46 11.28
C GLY A 450 25.40 12.49 12.82
N ILE A 451 26.49 12.89 13.50
CA ILE A 451 26.51 12.94 14.96
C ILE A 451 25.89 14.25 15.47
N THR A 452 26.31 15.39 14.92
CA THR A 452 26.00 16.72 15.44
C THR A 452 24.98 17.51 14.62
N THR A 453 24.46 16.92 13.53
CA THR A 453 23.42 17.56 12.71
C THR A 453 22.17 17.83 13.51
N TRP A 454 21.54 18.95 13.21
CA TRP A 454 20.22 19.33 13.74
C TRP A 454 19.06 18.58 13.06
N THR A 455 19.27 18.07 11.83
CA THR A 455 18.18 17.48 11.00
C THR A 455 17.51 16.29 11.68
N LYS A 456 18.29 15.40 12.33
CA LYS A 456 17.74 14.22 13.02
C LYS A 456 16.74 14.59 14.12
N GLY A 457 17.08 15.61 14.92
CA GLY A 457 16.22 16.09 16.01
C GLY A 457 14.97 16.78 15.51
N GLU A 458 15.06 17.56 14.43
CA GLU A 458 13.88 18.22 13.84
C GLU A 458 12.92 17.24 13.16
N ILE A 459 13.45 16.28 12.43
CA ILE A 459 12.63 15.20 11.82
C ILE A 459 11.93 14.40 12.93
N TRP A 460 12.65 14.06 14.00
CA TRP A 460 12.04 13.35 15.12
C TRP A 460 10.93 14.16 15.77
N ARG A 461 11.17 15.46 16.09
CA ARG A 461 10.14 16.35 16.65
C ARG A 461 8.90 16.41 15.76
N PHE A 462 9.11 16.45 14.43
CA PHE A 462 8.01 16.45 13.47
C PHE A 462 7.23 15.12 13.48
N PHE A 463 7.89 13.99 13.61
CA PHE A 463 7.20 12.69 13.67
C PHE A 463 6.62 12.38 15.04
N ALA A 464 7.26 12.81 16.12
CA ALA A 464 6.83 12.52 17.48
C ALA A 464 5.55 13.24 17.91
N GLN A 465 5.16 14.32 17.23
CA GLN A 465 3.90 15.03 17.51
C GLN A 465 2.66 14.18 17.21
N PHE A 466 2.81 13.10 16.48
CA PHE A 466 1.71 12.21 16.14
C PHE A 466 1.68 11.02 17.12
N SER A 467 0.67 11.02 18.00
CA SER A 467 0.42 9.97 18.98
C SER A 467 -0.63 8.96 18.51
#